data_aeefa9acb7670569348608921d12ee6d
#
_entry.id   aeefa9acb7670569348608921d12ee6d
#
_cell.length_a   1.000
_cell.length_b   1.000
_cell.length_c   1.000
_cell.angle_alpha   90.00
_cell.angle_beta   90.00
_cell.angle_gamma   90.00
#
_symmetry.space_group_name_H-M   'P 1'
#
loop_
_entity.id
_entity.type
_entity.pdbx_description
1 polymer ?
#
loop_
_entity_poly.entity_id
_entity_poly.type
_entity_poly.pdbx_seq_one_letter_code
_entity_poly.pdbx_strand_id
1 'polypeptide(L)'
;DPEARVAVLWGEGGTFCSGADLKAVGTPRGNRVAEDGDGPMGPTRLRLSKPVIAAVSGHAVAGGLELALWCDLRVAEEDAVFGVFCRRWGVPLIDGGTVRLPRLIGASRAMDMVLTGRPVPADEAYAIGLANRVVPPGRARAEAERLAAGIARFPQACLRSDRASLLEQEGLPEDEAMARELRHGQAALAEGLDGAARFAAGAGRHGSFGEP
;
A
#
# COMPACT_ATOMS: atom_id res chain seq x y z
N ASP A 1 8.91 15.77 -1.73
CA ASP A 1 10.36 15.71 -1.90
C ASP A 1 10.69 15.10 -3.27
N PRO A 2 11.33 15.80 -4.21
CA PRO A 2 11.69 15.30 -5.54
C PRO A 2 12.73 14.18 -5.49
N GLU A 3 13.63 14.17 -4.50
CA GLU A 3 14.70 13.19 -4.37
C GLU A 3 14.22 11.84 -3.81
N ALA A 4 13.16 11.84 -3.03
CA ALA A 4 12.57 10.60 -2.53
C ALA A 4 11.98 9.78 -3.67
N ARG A 5 12.29 8.49 -3.73
CA ARG A 5 11.80 7.55 -4.76
C ARG A 5 10.71 6.62 -4.23
N VAL A 6 10.81 6.22 -2.97
CA VAL A 6 9.86 5.35 -2.26
C VAL A 6 9.69 5.88 -0.85
N ALA A 7 8.49 5.76 -0.29
CA ALA A 7 8.23 6.10 1.11
C ALA A 7 7.94 4.84 1.94
N VAL A 8 8.31 4.88 3.22
CA VAL A 8 7.89 3.89 4.22
C VAL A 8 7.02 4.58 5.25
N LEU A 9 5.80 4.08 5.44
CA LEU A 9 4.90 4.52 6.49
C LEU A 9 5.00 3.55 7.66
N TRP A 10 5.32 4.06 8.84
CA TRP A 10 5.56 3.29 10.05
C TRP A 10 4.98 4.00 11.27
N GLY A 11 4.44 3.24 12.23
CA GLY A 11 3.97 3.76 13.51
C GLY A 11 5.02 3.56 14.60
N GLU A 12 5.36 4.64 15.31
CA GLU A 12 6.26 4.57 16.46
C GLU A 12 5.55 3.94 17.67
N GLY A 13 6.29 3.23 18.53
CA GLY A 13 5.77 2.67 19.77
C GLY A 13 5.13 1.28 19.65
N GLY A 14 5.47 0.50 18.60
CA GLY A 14 5.07 -0.91 18.49
C GLY A 14 3.63 -1.14 18.00
N THR A 15 2.99 -0.11 17.46
CA THR A 15 1.66 -0.20 16.83
C THR A 15 1.65 0.65 15.57
N PHE A 16 1.19 0.08 14.45
CA PHE A 16 1.10 0.83 13.21
C PHE A 16 0.09 1.97 13.29
N CYS A 17 -1.18 1.64 13.51
CA CYS A 17 -2.24 2.63 13.72
C CYS A 17 -3.54 1.95 14.14
N SER A 18 -4.21 2.52 15.14
CA SER A 18 -5.51 2.04 15.64
C SER A 18 -6.72 2.81 15.09
N GLY A 19 -6.49 3.74 14.16
CA GLY A 19 -7.54 4.58 13.57
C GLY A 19 -7.75 5.89 14.32
N ALA A 20 -8.93 6.49 14.14
CA ALA A 20 -9.29 7.73 14.78
C ALA A 20 -9.37 7.60 16.32
N ASP A 21 -8.97 8.65 17.04
CA ASP A 21 -9.17 8.73 18.49
C ASP A 21 -10.67 8.91 18.80
N LEU A 22 -11.31 7.83 19.24
CA LEU A 22 -12.74 7.85 19.56
C LEU A 22 -13.09 8.81 20.72
N LYS A 23 -12.12 9.15 21.57
CA LYS A 23 -12.33 10.15 22.64
C LYS A 23 -12.38 11.57 22.09
N ALA A 24 -11.84 11.78 20.89
CA ALA A 24 -11.85 13.08 20.22
C ALA A 24 -13.09 13.29 19.34
N VAL A 25 -13.87 12.24 19.06
CA VAL A 25 -15.08 12.33 18.22
C VAL A 25 -16.08 13.33 18.83
N GLY A 26 -16.58 14.23 17.98
CA GLY A 26 -17.50 15.29 18.42
C GLY A 26 -16.82 16.47 19.14
N THR A 27 -15.50 16.51 19.21
CA THR A 27 -14.72 17.63 19.77
C THR A 27 -13.93 18.35 18.68
N PRO A 28 -13.39 19.56 18.93
CA PRO A 28 -12.50 20.26 17.99
C PRO A 28 -11.21 19.50 17.61
N ARG A 29 -10.87 18.45 18.34
CA ARG A 29 -9.72 17.57 18.09
C ARG A 29 -10.08 16.35 17.25
N GLY A 30 -11.35 16.16 16.89
CA GLY A 30 -11.79 15.07 16.02
C GLY A 30 -11.25 15.22 14.62
N ASN A 31 -11.16 14.09 13.90
CA ASN A 31 -10.76 14.09 12.51
C ASN A 31 -11.76 14.91 11.67
N ARG A 32 -11.27 15.68 10.71
CA ARG A 32 -12.12 16.35 9.74
C ARG A 32 -12.78 15.31 8.85
N VAL A 33 -14.10 15.35 8.77
CA VAL A 33 -14.90 14.53 7.85
C VAL A 33 -15.61 15.48 6.88
N ALA A 34 -15.14 15.50 5.64
CA ALA A 34 -15.70 16.34 4.58
C ALA A 34 -15.54 15.65 3.23
N GLU A 35 -16.30 16.08 2.23
CA GLU A 35 -16.25 15.52 0.88
C GLU A 35 -14.97 15.92 0.13
N ASP A 36 -14.39 17.06 0.45
CA ASP A 36 -13.20 17.63 -0.16
C ASP A 36 -11.96 17.54 0.72
N GLY A 37 -10.79 17.74 0.13
CA GLY A 37 -9.49 17.75 0.79
C GLY A 37 -9.00 16.39 1.23
N ASP A 38 -8.16 16.37 2.26
CA ASP A 38 -7.57 15.15 2.79
C ASP A 38 -8.62 14.20 3.36
N GLY A 39 -8.31 12.89 3.35
CA GLY A 39 -9.14 11.90 4.02
C GLY A 39 -9.13 12.10 5.55
N PRO A 40 -10.13 11.57 6.28
CA PRO A 40 -10.14 11.67 7.75
C PRO A 40 -8.88 11.12 8.42
N MET A 41 -8.22 10.14 7.82
CA MET A 41 -6.92 9.61 8.25
C MET A 41 -5.72 10.28 7.57
N GLY A 42 -5.90 11.47 6.98
CA GLY A 42 -4.88 12.24 6.29
C GLY A 42 -4.68 11.79 4.84
N PRO A 43 -3.63 11.01 4.51
CA PRO A 43 -3.20 10.80 3.12
C PRO A 43 -4.11 9.87 2.30
N THR A 44 -5.14 9.28 2.87
CA THR A 44 -5.91 8.19 2.25
C THR A 44 -6.58 8.54 0.93
N ARG A 45 -6.77 9.83 0.63
CA ARG A 45 -7.27 10.36 -0.66
C ARG A 45 -6.17 10.79 -1.62
N LEU A 46 -4.92 10.88 -1.16
CA LEU A 46 -3.81 11.29 -2.00
C LEU A 46 -3.48 10.20 -3.03
N ARG A 47 -3.25 10.63 -4.26
CA ARG A 47 -2.70 9.79 -5.33
C ARG A 47 -1.25 10.19 -5.55
N LEU A 48 -0.34 9.49 -4.86
CA LEU A 48 1.09 9.74 -5.01
C LEU A 48 1.61 9.12 -6.30
N SER A 49 2.56 9.78 -6.94
CA SER A 49 3.28 9.25 -8.11
C SER A 49 4.40 8.28 -7.73
N LYS A 50 4.66 8.09 -6.45
CA LYS A 50 5.75 7.28 -5.90
C LYS A 50 5.19 6.18 -4.99
N PRO A 51 5.82 4.99 -4.94
CA PRO A 51 5.38 3.90 -4.07
C PRO A 51 5.47 4.23 -2.59
N VAL A 52 4.54 3.65 -1.81
CA VAL A 52 4.55 3.69 -0.35
C VAL A 52 4.45 2.27 0.20
N ILE A 53 5.27 1.95 1.19
CA ILE A 53 5.28 0.65 1.87
C ILE A 53 4.82 0.86 3.32
N ALA A 54 3.79 0.13 3.75
CA ALA A 54 3.43 0.07 5.16
C ALA A 54 4.32 -0.93 5.89
N ALA A 55 4.98 -0.47 6.97
CA ALA A 55 5.70 -1.32 7.92
C ALA A 55 4.82 -1.52 9.15
N VAL A 56 4.16 -2.67 9.24
CA VAL A 56 3.09 -2.93 10.19
C VAL A 56 3.63 -3.71 11.38
N SER A 57 3.73 -3.02 12.53
CA SER A 57 3.96 -3.63 13.84
C SER A 57 2.66 -3.60 14.63
N GLY A 58 2.37 -4.61 15.44
CA GLY A 58 1.18 -4.65 16.29
C GLY A 58 -0.13 -4.45 15.51
N HIS A 59 -0.92 -3.45 15.84
CA HIS A 59 -2.25 -3.26 15.27
C HIS A 59 -2.27 -2.32 14.06
N ALA A 60 -2.88 -2.78 12.96
CA ALA A 60 -3.33 -1.98 11.83
C ALA A 60 -4.85 -2.17 11.71
N VAL A 61 -5.63 -1.40 12.48
CA VAL A 61 -7.06 -1.65 12.64
C VAL A 61 -7.89 -0.38 12.40
N ALA A 62 -9.16 -0.55 12.02
CA ALA A 62 -10.07 0.55 11.70
C ALA A 62 -9.45 1.49 10.63
N GLY A 63 -9.36 2.79 10.88
CA GLY A 63 -8.66 3.73 9.99
C GLY A 63 -7.18 3.40 9.77
N GLY A 64 -6.54 2.70 10.72
CA GLY A 64 -5.18 2.19 10.55
C GLY A 64 -5.10 1.06 9.51
N LEU A 65 -6.11 0.20 9.41
CA LEU A 65 -6.22 -0.74 8.30
C LEU A 65 -6.36 0.03 6.98
N GLU A 66 -7.18 1.06 6.94
CA GLU A 66 -7.38 1.89 5.73
C GLU A 66 -6.09 2.58 5.28
N LEU A 67 -5.26 3.07 6.22
CA LEU A 67 -3.91 3.58 5.93
C LEU A 67 -2.98 2.49 5.37
N ALA A 68 -3.00 1.30 5.93
CA ALA A 68 -2.21 0.17 5.42
C ALA A 68 -2.67 -0.23 4.01
N LEU A 69 -3.97 -0.18 3.73
CA LEU A 69 -4.56 -0.45 2.40
C LEU A 69 -4.26 0.67 1.38
N TRP A 70 -4.03 1.88 1.84
CA TRP A 70 -3.63 3.00 0.98
C TRP A 70 -2.19 2.84 0.46
N CYS A 71 -1.32 2.22 1.25
CA CYS A 71 0.04 1.89 0.82
C CYS A 71 0.03 0.81 -0.28
N ASP A 72 1.02 0.84 -1.18
CA ASP A 72 1.15 -0.15 -2.24
C ASP A 72 1.49 -1.54 -1.71
N LEU A 73 2.42 -1.62 -0.76
CA LEU A 73 2.88 -2.87 -0.16
C LEU A 73 2.75 -2.82 1.38
N ARG A 74 2.65 -4.00 1.99
CA ARG A 74 2.57 -4.18 3.45
C ARG A 74 3.57 -5.24 3.90
N VAL A 75 4.50 -4.84 4.76
CA VAL A 75 5.41 -5.72 5.51
C VAL A 75 4.89 -5.79 6.93
N ALA A 76 4.45 -6.96 7.38
CA ALA A 76 3.84 -7.16 8.68
C ALA A 76 4.78 -7.93 9.61
N GLU A 77 4.77 -7.62 10.89
CA GLU A 77 5.38 -8.47 11.91
C GLU A 77 4.51 -9.70 12.20
N GLU A 78 5.11 -10.81 12.65
CA GLU A 78 4.41 -12.07 12.93
C GLU A 78 3.27 -11.91 13.95
N ASP A 79 3.38 -10.94 14.85
CA ASP A 79 2.39 -10.59 15.86
C ASP A 79 1.44 -9.47 15.42
N ALA A 80 1.54 -9.01 14.17
CA ALA A 80 0.67 -7.96 13.65
C ALA A 80 -0.78 -8.45 13.50
N VAL A 81 -1.71 -7.54 13.79
CA VAL A 81 -3.15 -7.79 13.74
C VAL A 81 -3.82 -6.76 12.85
N PHE A 82 -4.54 -7.23 11.85
CA PHE A 82 -5.40 -6.42 10.99
C PHE A 82 -6.86 -6.59 11.40
N GLY A 83 -7.71 -5.58 11.15
CA GLY A 83 -9.13 -5.75 11.44
C GLY A 83 -9.97 -4.49 11.29
N VAL A 84 -11.28 -4.72 11.07
CA VAL A 84 -12.29 -3.64 11.00
C VAL A 84 -12.88 -3.43 12.40
N PHE A 85 -12.04 -3.06 13.38
CA PHE A 85 -12.41 -2.97 14.77
C PHE A 85 -13.40 -1.85 15.09
N CYS A 86 -13.48 -0.82 14.26
CA CYS A 86 -14.47 0.25 14.35
C CYS A 86 -15.91 -0.27 14.25
N ARG A 87 -16.14 -1.48 13.69
CA ARG A 87 -17.45 -2.11 13.60
C ARG A 87 -18.11 -2.26 14.98
N ARG A 88 -17.34 -2.56 16.02
CA ARG A 88 -17.82 -2.72 17.40
C ARG A 88 -18.43 -1.44 17.98
N TRP A 89 -18.06 -0.29 17.44
CA TRP A 89 -18.43 1.03 17.93
C TRP A 89 -19.34 1.80 16.98
N GLY A 90 -19.79 1.17 15.89
CA GLY A 90 -20.63 1.83 14.89
C GLY A 90 -19.90 2.90 14.06
N VAL A 91 -18.57 2.99 14.14
CA VAL A 91 -17.80 3.94 13.34
C VAL A 91 -17.60 3.36 11.94
N PRO A 92 -17.96 4.06 10.87
CA PRO A 92 -17.83 3.57 9.50
C PRO A 92 -16.39 3.63 8.98
N LEU A 93 -16.09 2.82 7.98
CA LEU A 93 -14.90 2.96 7.15
C LEU A 93 -15.18 4.08 6.12
N ILE A 94 -14.38 5.12 6.11
CA ILE A 94 -14.55 6.31 5.24
C ILE A 94 -13.22 6.79 4.63
N ASP A 95 -12.19 5.98 4.74
CA ASP A 95 -10.85 6.23 4.21
C ASP A 95 -10.45 5.24 3.10
N GLY A 96 -11.45 4.58 2.49
CA GLY A 96 -11.28 3.69 1.36
C GLY A 96 -11.22 2.21 1.70
N GLY A 97 -11.48 1.82 2.96
CA GLY A 97 -11.46 0.42 3.41
C GLY A 97 -12.42 -0.47 2.63
N THR A 98 -13.67 -0.05 2.45
CA THR A 98 -14.67 -0.82 1.69
C THR A 98 -14.40 -0.87 0.19
N VAL A 99 -13.50 -0.01 -0.31
CA VAL A 99 -13.10 0.04 -1.72
C VAL A 99 -11.85 -0.81 -1.95
N ARG A 100 -10.78 -0.59 -1.16
CA ARG A 100 -9.47 -1.22 -1.37
C ARG A 100 -9.40 -2.66 -0.85
N LEU A 101 -10.03 -2.94 0.30
CA LEU A 101 -9.96 -4.27 0.91
C LEU A 101 -10.46 -5.38 -0.03
N PRO A 102 -11.69 -5.29 -0.62
CA PRO A 102 -12.17 -6.34 -1.51
C PRO A 102 -11.35 -6.48 -2.80
N ARG A 103 -10.66 -5.44 -3.23
CA ARG A 103 -9.76 -5.47 -4.38
C ARG A 103 -8.49 -6.28 -4.10
N LEU A 104 -8.00 -6.25 -2.85
CA LEU A 104 -6.81 -7.00 -2.44
C LEU A 104 -7.11 -8.47 -2.13
N ILE A 105 -8.18 -8.75 -1.37
CA ILE A 105 -8.42 -10.08 -0.81
C ILE A 105 -9.70 -10.77 -1.32
N GLY A 106 -10.40 -10.12 -2.24
CA GLY A 106 -11.67 -10.59 -2.77
C GLY A 106 -12.87 -10.23 -1.88
N ALA A 107 -14.04 -10.14 -2.49
CA ALA A 107 -15.25 -9.63 -1.85
C ALA A 107 -15.70 -10.46 -0.63
N SER A 108 -15.62 -11.79 -0.71
CA SER A 108 -16.07 -12.68 0.37
C SER A 108 -15.25 -12.52 1.65
N ARG A 109 -13.92 -12.50 1.54
CA ARG A 109 -13.03 -12.30 2.70
C ARG A 109 -13.15 -10.89 3.28
N ALA A 110 -13.26 -9.88 2.41
CA ALA A 110 -13.50 -8.52 2.84
C ALA A 110 -14.84 -8.39 3.58
N MET A 111 -15.89 -9.06 3.10
CA MET A 111 -17.21 -9.08 3.75
C MET A 111 -17.12 -9.71 5.15
N ASP A 112 -16.42 -10.83 5.31
CA ASP A 112 -16.19 -11.45 6.61
C ASP A 112 -15.54 -10.45 7.60
N MET A 113 -14.44 -9.80 7.19
CA MET A 113 -13.78 -8.80 8.04
C MET A 113 -14.68 -7.61 8.39
N VAL A 114 -15.43 -7.10 7.41
CA VAL A 114 -16.30 -5.92 7.58
C VAL A 114 -17.50 -6.23 8.47
N LEU A 115 -18.12 -7.40 8.33
CA LEU A 115 -19.32 -7.76 9.10
C LEU A 115 -18.99 -8.19 10.52
N THR A 116 -17.96 -9.01 10.68
CA THR A 116 -17.61 -9.60 11.98
C THR A 116 -16.74 -8.69 12.85
N GLY A 117 -15.92 -7.83 12.23
CA GLY A 117 -14.89 -7.05 12.92
C GLY A 117 -13.89 -7.93 13.66
N ARG A 118 -13.68 -9.17 13.21
CA ARG A 118 -12.73 -10.10 13.83
C ARG A 118 -11.27 -9.67 13.57
N PRO A 119 -10.35 -10.10 14.44
CA PRO A 119 -8.93 -9.96 14.15
C PRO A 119 -8.51 -10.90 13.00
N VAL A 120 -7.56 -10.44 12.20
CA VAL A 120 -6.85 -11.20 11.19
C VAL A 120 -5.37 -11.15 11.53
N PRO A 121 -4.77 -12.26 12.01
CA PRO A 121 -3.35 -12.32 12.32
C PRO A 121 -2.47 -12.28 11.06
N ALA A 122 -1.18 -12.05 11.23
CA ALA A 122 -0.24 -11.82 10.14
C ALA A 122 -0.12 -13.00 9.16
N ASP A 123 -0.17 -14.23 9.64
CA ASP A 123 -0.13 -15.45 8.82
C ASP A 123 -1.38 -15.57 7.93
N GLU A 124 -2.57 -15.33 8.48
CA GLU A 124 -3.79 -15.27 7.68
C GLU A 124 -3.73 -14.10 6.70
N ALA A 125 -3.29 -12.91 7.14
CA ALA A 125 -3.16 -11.74 6.28
C ALA A 125 -2.23 -12.02 5.08
N TYR A 126 -1.15 -12.76 5.28
CA TYR A 126 -0.26 -13.19 4.21
C TYR A 126 -0.95 -14.21 3.29
N ALA A 127 -1.59 -15.23 3.86
CA ALA A 127 -2.26 -16.28 3.08
C ALA A 127 -3.40 -15.75 2.18
N ILE A 128 -4.08 -14.68 2.60
CA ILE A 128 -5.17 -14.07 1.82
C ILE A 128 -4.72 -12.91 0.91
N GLY A 129 -3.44 -12.54 0.90
CA GLY A 129 -2.88 -11.46 0.09
C GLY A 129 -3.03 -10.05 0.68
N LEU A 130 -3.44 -9.94 1.95
CA LEU A 130 -3.51 -8.66 2.64
C LEU A 130 -2.09 -8.17 3.02
N ALA A 131 -1.20 -9.04 3.48
CA ALA A 131 0.21 -8.74 3.70
C ALA A 131 1.07 -9.30 2.56
N ASN A 132 2.08 -8.55 2.12
CA ASN A 132 3.01 -8.99 1.07
C ASN A 132 4.20 -9.76 1.64
N ARG A 133 4.57 -9.48 2.89
CA ARG A 133 5.65 -10.15 3.62
C ARG A 133 5.32 -10.22 5.10
N VAL A 134 5.81 -11.27 5.76
CA VAL A 134 5.77 -11.41 7.22
C VAL A 134 7.20 -11.59 7.72
N VAL A 135 7.53 -10.89 8.79
CA VAL A 135 8.87 -10.84 9.39
C VAL A 135 8.78 -10.95 10.91
N PRO A 136 9.85 -11.37 11.60
CA PRO A 136 9.87 -11.42 13.06
C PRO A 136 9.55 -10.06 13.71
N PRO A 137 9.04 -10.04 14.95
CA PRO A 137 8.75 -8.82 15.70
C PRO A 137 9.95 -7.86 15.75
N GLY A 138 9.71 -6.56 15.63
CA GLY A 138 10.73 -5.51 15.59
C GLY A 138 11.45 -5.38 14.24
N ARG A 139 11.05 -6.10 13.20
CA ARG A 139 11.75 -6.13 11.92
C ARG A 139 11.00 -5.48 10.75
N ALA A 140 9.71 -5.14 10.92
CA ALA A 140 8.90 -4.62 9.80
C ALA A 140 9.50 -3.36 9.17
N ARG A 141 9.93 -2.39 9.98
CA ARG A 141 10.54 -1.15 9.49
C ARG A 141 11.81 -1.41 8.69
N ALA A 142 12.75 -2.15 9.25
CA ALA A 142 14.03 -2.44 8.59
C ALA A 142 13.83 -3.20 7.27
N GLU A 143 12.91 -4.15 7.22
CA GLU A 143 12.60 -4.89 6.00
C GLU A 143 11.88 -4.02 4.96
N ALA A 144 10.95 -3.14 5.38
CA ALA A 144 10.30 -2.20 4.48
C ALA A 144 11.30 -1.19 3.89
N GLU A 145 12.24 -0.67 4.70
CA GLU A 145 13.31 0.22 4.24
C GLU A 145 14.25 -0.50 3.27
N ARG A 146 14.61 -1.77 3.55
CA ARG A 146 15.42 -2.60 2.64
C ARG A 146 14.70 -2.82 1.29
N LEU A 147 13.40 -3.11 1.34
CA LEU A 147 12.57 -3.27 0.14
C LEU A 147 12.48 -1.95 -0.65
N ALA A 148 12.26 -0.83 0.06
CA ALA A 148 12.22 0.50 -0.53
C ALA A 148 13.55 0.86 -1.23
N ALA A 149 14.68 0.56 -0.59
CA ALA A 149 16.01 0.76 -1.18
C ALA A 149 16.20 -0.08 -2.45
N GLY A 150 15.70 -1.34 -2.47
CA GLY A 150 15.70 -2.18 -3.67
C GLY A 150 14.86 -1.59 -4.80
N ILE A 151 13.64 -1.17 -4.51
CA ILE A 151 12.72 -0.53 -5.48
C ILE A 151 13.30 0.79 -6.01
N ALA A 152 13.96 1.56 -5.16
CA ALA A 152 14.55 2.84 -5.52
C ALA A 152 15.70 2.73 -6.53
N ARG A 153 16.32 1.55 -6.67
CA ARG A 153 17.38 1.29 -7.65
C ARG A 153 16.87 1.02 -9.08
N PHE A 154 15.61 0.63 -9.21
CA PHE A 154 15.05 0.38 -10.53
C PHE A 154 14.84 1.67 -11.33
N PRO A 155 14.78 1.58 -12.67
CA PRO A 155 14.38 2.67 -13.55
C PRO A 155 13.04 3.27 -13.11
N GLN A 156 13.03 4.54 -12.72
CA GLN A 156 11.88 5.12 -12.03
C GLN A 156 10.75 5.55 -12.98
N ALA A 157 11.05 5.92 -14.22
CA ALA A 157 10.02 6.27 -15.18
C ALA A 157 9.17 5.03 -15.52
N CYS A 158 9.82 3.89 -15.80
CA CYS A 158 9.16 2.62 -16.08
C CYS A 158 8.33 2.16 -14.86
N LEU A 159 8.95 2.06 -13.68
CA LEU A 159 8.29 1.59 -12.47
C LEU A 159 7.03 2.42 -12.11
N ARG A 160 7.13 3.75 -12.20
CA ARG A 160 6.00 4.65 -11.90
C ARG A 160 4.92 4.59 -12.96
N SER A 161 5.29 4.40 -14.21
CA SER A 161 4.39 4.22 -15.34
C SER A 161 3.53 2.97 -15.14
N ASP A 162 4.14 1.84 -14.86
CA ASP A 162 3.44 0.58 -14.63
C ASP A 162 2.54 0.65 -13.38
N ARG A 163 3.05 1.26 -12.30
CA ARG A 163 2.25 1.50 -11.11
C ARG A 163 1.02 2.37 -11.38
N ALA A 164 1.18 3.45 -12.15
CA ALA A 164 0.08 4.33 -12.51
C ALA A 164 -0.97 3.58 -13.35
N SER A 165 -0.53 2.83 -14.35
CA SER A 165 -1.38 1.99 -15.19
C SER A 165 -2.18 0.99 -14.34
N LEU A 166 -1.51 0.28 -13.42
CA LEU A 166 -2.17 -0.69 -12.52
C LEU A 166 -3.25 -0.04 -11.65
N LEU A 167 -3.02 1.19 -11.16
CA LEU A 167 -4.00 1.89 -10.32
C LEU A 167 -5.15 2.52 -11.12
N GLU A 168 -4.93 2.87 -12.37
CA GLU A 168 -5.90 3.58 -13.21
C GLU A 168 -6.82 2.64 -14.00
N GLN A 169 -6.40 1.38 -14.20
CA GLN A 169 -7.17 0.42 -15.01
C GLN A 169 -8.45 -0.07 -14.31
N GLU A 170 -8.56 0.14 -13.01
CA GLU A 170 -9.60 -0.49 -12.22
C GLU A 170 -11.00 0.01 -12.57
N GLY A 171 -11.92 -0.91 -12.83
CA GLY A 171 -13.28 -0.62 -13.25
C GLY A 171 -13.42 -0.24 -14.72
N LEU A 172 -12.34 -0.25 -15.51
CA LEU A 172 -12.39 -0.02 -16.94
C LEU A 172 -12.70 -1.33 -17.70
N PRO A 173 -13.34 -1.23 -18.87
CA PRO A 173 -13.32 -2.32 -19.85
C PRO A 173 -11.89 -2.71 -20.23
N GLU A 174 -11.64 -3.98 -20.50
CA GLU A 174 -10.28 -4.50 -20.74
C GLU A 174 -9.57 -3.80 -21.90
N ASP A 175 -10.27 -3.55 -23.00
CA ASP A 175 -9.73 -2.85 -24.16
C ASP A 175 -9.31 -1.40 -23.83
N GLU A 176 -10.08 -0.69 -23.02
CA GLU A 176 -9.73 0.65 -22.56
C GLU A 176 -8.55 0.59 -21.58
N ALA A 177 -8.52 -0.38 -20.67
CA ALA A 177 -7.41 -0.60 -19.73
C ALA A 177 -6.10 -0.86 -20.48
N MET A 178 -6.10 -1.77 -21.48
CA MET A 178 -4.92 -2.06 -22.33
C MET A 178 -4.47 -0.84 -23.14
N ALA A 179 -5.41 -0.04 -23.65
CA ALA A 179 -5.06 1.18 -24.35
C ALA A 179 -4.39 2.23 -23.43
N ARG A 180 -4.79 2.29 -22.16
CA ARG A 180 -4.12 3.13 -21.13
C ARG A 180 -2.74 2.61 -20.79
N GLU A 181 -2.61 1.31 -20.55
CA GLU A 181 -1.33 0.64 -20.30
C GLU A 181 -0.33 0.95 -21.41
N LEU A 182 -0.71 0.81 -22.68
CA LEU A 182 0.15 1.15 -23.81
C LEU A 182 0.63 2.62 -23.75
N ARG A 183 -0.26 3.58 -23.44
CA ARG A 183 0.12 4.99 -23.32
C ARG A 183 1.11 5.23 -22.19
N HIS A 184 0.90 4.59 -21.04
CA HIS A 184 1.84 4.63 -19.91
C HIS A 184 3.21 4.06 -20.32
N GLY A 185 3.23 2.87 -20.94
CA GLY A 185 4.45 2.23 -21.41
C GLY A 185 5.21 3.06 -22.43
N GLN A 186 4.52 3.64 -23.41
CA GLN A 186 5.14 4.53 -24.42
C GLN A 186 5.87 5.72 -23.78
N ALA A 187 5.33 6.29 -22.71
CA ALA A 187 5.98 7.39 -21.98
C ALA A 187 7.31 6.98 -21.30
N ALA A 188 7.49 5.69 -20.99
CA ALA A 188 8.66 5.15 -20.33
C ALA A 188 9.68 4.50 -21.28
N LEU A 189 9.37 4.36 -22.59
CA LEU A 189 10.20 3.63 -23.55
C LEU A 189 11.63 4.18 -23.67
N ALA A 190 11.84 5.48 -23.52
CA ALA A 190 13.19 6.07 -23.61
C ALA A 190 14.12 5.49 -22.53
N GLU A 191 13.65 5.35 -21.28
CA GLU A 191 14.39 4.70 -20.19
C GLU A 191 14.64 3.21 -20.47
N GLY A 192 13.68 2.53 -21.13
CA GLY A 192 13.82 1.14 -21.58
C GLY A 192 14.92 0.90 -22.60
N LEU A 193 15.16 1.85 -23.51
CA LEU A 193 16.24 1.79 -24.49
C LEU A 193 17.62 1.80 -23.81
N ASP A 194 17.81 2.66 -22.80
CA ASP A 194 19.04 2.70 -22.01
C ASP A 194 19.25 1.38 -21.24
N GLY A 195 18.18 0.82 -20.68
CA GLY A 195 18.18 -0.49 -20.02
C GLY A 195 18.58 -1.61 -20.96
N ALA A 196 18.03 -1.64 -22.17
CA ALA A 196 18.35 -2.64 -23.20
C ALA A 196 19.81 -2.54 -23.63
N ALA A 197 20.36 -1.34 -23.78
CA ALA A 197 21.77 -1.13 -24.10
C ALA A 197 22.71 -1.67 -23.01
N ARG A 198 22.40 -1.43 -21.73
CA ARG A 198 23.14 -2.00 -20.59
C ARG A 198 23.08 -3.53 -20.57
N PHE A 199 21.90 -4.10 -20.80
CA PHE A 199 21.75 -5.55 -20.89
C PHE A 199 22.56 -6.14 -22.04
N ALA A 200 22.55 -5.53 -23.22
CA ALA A 200 23.35 -5.94 -24.35
C ALA A 200 24.87 -5.89 -24.06
N ALA A 201 25.30 -4.93 -23.24
CA ALA A 201 26.66 -4.81 -22.73
C ALA A 201 27.03 -5.84 -21.64
N GLY A 202 26.08 -6.65 -21.18
CA GLY A 202 26.33 -7.76 -20.24
C GLY A 202 25.77 -7.58 -18.84
N ALA A 203 25.11 -6.46 -18.52
CA ALA A 203 24.49 -6.27 -17.22
C ALA A 203 23.29 -7.23 -17.03
N GLY A 204 23.12 -7.74 -15.81
CA GLY A 204 21.94 -8.53 -15.43
C GLY A 204 21.80 -9.90 -16.11
N ARG A 205 22.85 -10.44 -16.72
CA ARG A 205 22.82 -11.76 -17.35
C ARG A 205 22.48 -12.85 -16.34
N HIS A 206 21.74 -13.88 -16.82
CA HIS A 206 21.31 -15.02 -16.00
C HIS A 206 20.43 -14.65 -14.79
N GLY A 207 19.67 -13.56 -14.88
CA GLY A 207 18.80 -13.12 -13.78
C GLY A 207 19.55 -12.53 -12.57
N SER A 208 20.82 -12.18 -12.76
CA SER A 208 21.59 -11.49 -11.73
C SER A 208 21.06 -10.07 -11.54
N PHE A 209 20.53 -9.76 -10.35
CA PHE A 209 20.22 -8.40 -9.90
C PHE A 209 21.42 -7.79 -9.15
N GLY A 210 22.65 -8.21 -9.48
CA GLY A 210 23.86 -7.56 -9.02
C GLY A 210 23.83 -6.07 -9.28
N GLU A 211 24.62 -5.31 -8.54
CA GLU A 211 24.59 -3.84 -8.56
C GLU A 211 24.55 -3.28 -10.00
N PRO A 212 23.59 -2.35 -10.24
CA PRO A 212 23.51 -1.68 -11.55
C PRO A 212 24.73 -0.79 -11.80
#